data_39b7b92dbf39641a975ebd21de8cbe34
#
_entry.id   39b7b92dbf39641a975ebd21de8cbe34
#
_cell.length_a   1.000
_cell.length_b   1.000
_cell.length_c   1.000
_cell.angle_alpha   90.00
_cell.angle_beta   90.00
_cell.angle_gamma   90.00
#
_symmetry.space_group_name_H-M   'P 1'
#
loop_
_entity.id
_entity.type
_entity.pdbx_description
1 polymer ?
#
loop_
_entity_poly.entity_id
_entity_poly.type
_entity_poly.pdbx_seq_one_letter_code
_entity_poly.pdbx_strand_id
1 'polypeptide(L)'
;MALCVIDFNTYELQFSGANNPLYLIRNNEVIETKGDKMPVGVCDNKKPFTNNFIQLQKKDLLYIFSDGYADQFGGPQGKKFKYKPLKNLLISIQDKPMSEQKEILDKVIEDWRGDLFQVDDILIMGVKF
;
A
#
# COMPACT_ATOMS: atom_id res chain seq x y z
N MET A 1 4.66 4.01 -8.79
CA MET A 1 5.33 4.97 -7.89
C MET A 1 4.26 5.68 -7.07
N ALA A 2 4.50 5.93 -5.79
CA ALA A 2 3.63 6.69 -4.91
C ALA A 2 4.46 7.76 -4.19
N LEU A 3 3.94 8.99 -4.10
CA LEU A 3 4.58 10.12 -3.43
C LEU A 3 3.60 10.70 -2.40
N CYS A 4 4.07 10.84 -1.17
CA CYS A 4 3.34 11.47 -0.07
C CYS A 4 4.15 12.64 0.50
N VAL A 5 3.47 13.76 0.74
CA VAL A 5 4.00 14.88 1.51
C VAL A 5 3.07 15.12 2.69
N ILE A 6 3.63 15.15 3.90
CA ILE A 6 2.85 15.29 5.14
C ILE A 6 3.30 16.53 5.88
N ASP A 7 2.37 17.42 6.17
CA ASP A 7 2.57 18.51 7.14
C ASP A 7 2.14 18.03 8.54
N PHE A 8 3.12 17.81 9.41
CA PHE A 8 2.88 17.35 10.77
C PHE A 8 2.26 18.41 11.70
N ASN A 9 2.26 19.69 11.30
CA ASN A 9 1.60 20.74 12.08
C ASN A 9 0.09 20.77 11.82
N THR A 10 -0.29 20.62 10.57
CA THR A 10 -1.70 20.67 10.12
C THR A 10 -2.32 19.29 9.95
N TYR A 11 -1.53 18.23 9.96
CA TYR A 11 -1.94 16.86 9.62
C TYR A 11 -2.55 16.76 8.21
N GLU A 12 -2.12 17.61 7.30
CA GLU A 12 -2.48 17.52 5.89
C GLU A 12 -1.53 16.57 5.16
N LEU A 13 -2.09 15.63 4.44
CA LEU A 13 -1.38 14.74 3.53
C LEU A 13 -1.70 15.12 2.10
N GLN A 14 -0.67 15.27 1.28
CA GLN A 14 -0.78 15.35 -0.17
C GLN A 14 -0.26 14.05 -0.78
N PHE A 15 -1.04 13.48 -1.67
CA PHE A 15 -0.71 12.22 -2.34
C PHE A 15 -0.82 12.34 -3.86
N SER A 16 0.19 11.81 -4.54
CA SER A 16 0.18 11.62 -5.98
C SER A 16 0.75 10.24 -6.31
N GLY A 17 0.04 9.46 -7.11
CA GLY A 17 0.41 8.09 -7.46
C GLY A 17 0.44 7.84 -8.96
N ALA A 18 1.45 7.12 -9.43
CA ALA A 18 1.54 6.55 -10.76
C ALA A 18 1.26 5.05 -10.66
N ASN A 19 0.09 4.62 -11.08
CA ASN A 19 -0.49 3.26 -10.98
C ASN A 19 -0.70 2.75 -9.54
N ASN A 20 0.13 3.12 -8.59
CA ASN A 20 0.06 2.65 -7.21
C ASN A 20 -0.88 3.50 -6.36
N PRO A 21 -1.80 2.90 -5.60
CA PRO A 21 -2.70 3.61 -4.70
C PRO A 21 -2.06 3.91 -3.35
N LEU A 22 -2.76 4.72 -2.57
CA LEU A 22 -2.54 4.89 -1.14
C LEU A 22 -3.69 4.24 -0.39
N TYR A 23 -3.38 3.51 0.70
CA TYR A 23 -4.38 3.01 1.63
C TYR A 23 -4.29 3.76 2.96
N LEU A 24 -5.41 4.30 3.39
CA LEU A 24 -5.60 4.88 4.71
C LEU A 24 -6.56 3.98 5.50
N ILE A 25 -6.13 3.49 6.66
CA ILE A 25 -7.01 2.74 7.56
C ILE A 25 -7.51 3.69 8.63
N ARG A 26 -8.82 3.79 8.71
CA ARG A 26 -9.56 4.59 9.69
C ARG A 26 -10.85 3.86 10.05
N ASN A 27 -11.14 3.75 11.35
CA ASN A 27 -12.37 3.12 11.85
C ASN A 27 -12.61 1.70 11.28
N ASN A 28 -11.58 0.86 11.23
CA ASN A 28 -11.61 -0.50 10.69
C ASN A 28 -11.95 -0.60 9.18
N GLU A 29 -11.77 0.48 8.45
CA GLU A 29 -12.02 0.53 7.01
C GLU A 29 -10.77 0.98 6.25
N VAL A 30 -10.58 0.43 5.04
CA VAL A 30 -9.56 0.92 4.11
C VAL A 30 -10.18 1.96 3.19
N ILE A 31 -9.70 3.19 3.31
CA ILE A 31 -9.98 4.28 2.38
C ILE A 31 -8.87 4.26 1.33
N GLU A 32 -9.22 3.91 0.10
CA GLU A 32 -8.29 3.83 -1.01
C GLU A 32 -8.30 5.13 -1.81
N THR A 33 -7.15 5.77 -1.95
CA THR A 33 -6.93 6.85 -2.91
C THR A 33 -6.15 6.29 -4.08
N LYS A 34 -6.77 6.24 -5.26
CA LYS A 34 -6.18 5.67 -6.48
C LYS A 34 -5.11 6.59 -7.05
N GLY A 35 -4.05 6.00 -7.57
CA GLY A 35 -3.11 6.70 -8.44
C GLY A 35 -3.66 6.85 -9.87
N ASP A 36 -3.04 7.78 -10.62
CA ASP A 36 -3.32 7.91 -12.05
C ASP A 36 -2.83 6.66 -12.80
N LYS A 37 -3.61 6.22 -13.79
CA LYS A 37 -3.24 5.10 -14.66
C LYS A 37 -2.23 5.54 -15.73
N MET A 38 -1.09 5.96 -15.27
CA MET A 38 -0.02 6.50 -16.10
C MET A 38 1.34 6.22 -15.45
N PRO A 39 2.36 5.77 -16.20
CA PRO A 39 3.71 5.58 -15.67
C PRO A 39 4.41 6.93 -15.48
N VAL A 40 5.42 6.94 -14.61
CA VAL A 40 6.39 8.06 -14.55
C VAL A 40 7.38 7.87 -15.71
N GLY A 41 7.37 8.79 -16.67
CA GLY A 41 8.28 8.71 -17.81
C GLY A 41 7.66 9.17 -19.12
N VAL A 42 8.12 8.61 -20.22
CA VAL A 42 7.60 8.91 -21.55
C VAL A 42 6.37 8.03 -21.83
N CYS A 43 5.25 8.68 -22.13
CA CYS A 43 4.04 8.02 -22.59
C CYS A 43 3.28 8.92 -23.58
N ASP A 44 2.50 8.31 -24.47
CA ASP A 44 1.83 9.01 -25.58
C ASP A 44 0.77 10.02 -25.13
N ASN A 45 0.13 9.79 -23.97
CA ASN A 45 -0.96 10.62 -23.44
C ASN A 45 -0.60 11.19 -22.06
N LYS A 46 0.54 11.85 -21.96
CA LYS A 46 1.01 12.45 -20.71
C LYS A 46 0.08 13.57 -20.24
N LYS A 47 -0.40 13.43 -19.02
CA LYS A 47 -1.18 14.45 -18.29
C LYS A 47 -0.46 14.80 -16.98
N PRO A 48 -0.74 15.96 -16.39
CA PRO A 48 -0.31 16.21 -15.01
C PRO A 48 -0.86 15.13 -14.06
N PHE A 49 -0.03 14.69 -13.11
CA PHE A 49 -0.49 13.79 -12.05
C PHE A 49 -1.46 14.51 -11.12
N THR A 50 -2.49 13.78 -10.69
CA THR A 50 -3.46 14.30 -9.73
C THR A 50 -2.81 14.44 -8.34
N ASN A 51 -2.95 15.61 -7.73
CA ASN A 51 -2.60 15.82 -6.33
C ASN A 51 -3.86 15.69 -5.47
N ASN A 52 -3.86 14.72 -4.57
CA ASN A 52 -4.98 14.45 -3.67
C ASN A 52 -4.64 14.99 -2.28
N PHE A 53 -5.59 15.71 -1.66
CA PHE A 53 -5.47 16.24 -0.30
C PHE A 53 -6.29 15.40 0.66
N ILE A 54 -5.68 14.98 1.75
CA ILE A 54 -6.31 14.14 2.78
C ILE A 54 -6.02 14.75 4.14
N GLN A 55 -7.07 15.04 4.91
CA GLN A 55 -6.92 15.44 6.30
C GLN A 55 -6.73 14.20 7.15
N LEU A 56 -5.54 14.05 7.72
CA LEU A 56 -5.20 12.97 8.64
C LEU A 56 -5.81 13.21 10.04
N GLN A 57 -6.05 12.11 10.74
CA GLN A 57 -6.57 12.09 12.11
C GLN A 57 -5.66 11.23 12.99
N LYS A 58 -5.72 11.46 14.31
CA LYS A 58 -5.05 10.57 15.25
C LYS A 58 -5.52 9.13 15.08
N LYS A 59 -4.58 8.18 15.17
CA LYS A 59 -4.76 6.74 14.97
C LYS A 59 -4.93 6.30 13.51
N ASP A 60 -4.87 7.20 12.54
CA ASP A 60 -4.80 6.79 11.15
C ASP A 60 -3.55 5.95 10.88
N LEU A 61 -3.71 4.94 10.04
CA LEU A 61 -2.61 4.16 9.47
C LEU A 61 -2.55 4.40 7.97
N LEU A 62 -1.41 4.82 7.50
CA LEU A 62 -1.15 5.09 6.09
C LEU A 62 -0.24 4.02 5.53
N TYR A 63 -0.57 3.49 4.35
CA TYR A 63 0.29 2.55 3.61
C TYR A 63 0.44 2.98 2.16
N ILE A 64 1.68 3.00 1.70
CA ILE A 64 2.05 3.04 0.28
C ILE A 64 2.91 1.81 -0.01
N PHE A 65 2.78 1.25 -1.20
CA PHE A 65 3.40 -0.03 -1.54
C PHE A 65 3.61 -0.19 -3.04
N SER A 66 4.52 -1.10 -3.40
CA SER A 66 4.63 -1.62 -4.76
C SER A 66 3.55 -2.70 -5.01
N ASP A 67 3.31 -3.04 -6.26
CA ASP A 67 2.38 -4.10 -6.64
C ASP A 67 2.89 -5.52 -6.34
N GLY A 68 4.19 -5.67 -6.09
CA GLY A 68 4.84 -6.96 -5.87
C GLY A 68 4.20 -7.85 -4.80
N TYR A 69 3.71 -7.25 -3.69
CA TYR A 69 3.04 -8.01 -2.64
C TYR A 69 1.73 -8.66 -3.14
N ALA A 70 0.88 -7.87 -3.81
CA ALA A 70 -0.40 -8.35 -4.32
C ALA A 70 -0.22 -9.30 -5.52
N ASP A 71 0.84 -9.11 -6.29
CA ASP A 71 1.13 -9.89 -7.50
C ASP A 71 1.93 -11.18 -7.23
N GLN A 72 2.44 -11.37 -6.01
CA GLN A 72 3.17 -12.57 -5.65
C GLN A 72 2.31 -13.83 -5.80
N PHE A 73 2.80 -14.80 -6.55
CA PHE A 73 2.19 -16.12 -6.69
C PHE A 73 2.53 -16.99 -5.49
N GLY A 74 1.55 -17.77 -5.05
CA GLY A 74 1.71 -18.67 -3.92
C GLY A 74 0.44 -19.41 -3.55
N GLY A 75 0.44 -19.98 -2.34
CA GLY A 75 -0.65 -20.76 -1.80
C GLY A 75 -0.82 -22.11 -2.48
N PRO A 76 -1.82 -22.92 -2.06
CA PRO A 76 -1.99 -24.29 -2.55
C PRO A 76 -2.27 -24.40 -4.06
N GLN A 77 -2.76 -23.32 -4.69
CA GLN A 77 -3.12 -23.30 -6.11
C GLN A 77 -2.18 -22.44 -6.96
N GLY A 78 -1.09 -21.90 -6.40
CA GLY A 78 -0.13 -21.07 -7.13
C GLY A 78 -0.76 -19.82 -7.75
N LYS A 79 -1.67 -19.14 -7.02
CA LYS A 79 -2.37 -17.93 -7.51
C LYS A 79 -1.74 -16.67 -6.91
N LYS A 80 -2.04 -15.50 -7.51
CA LYS A 80 -1.64 -14.21 -6.96
C LYS A 80 -2.30 -13.98 -5.59
N PHE A 81 -1.57 -13.32 -4.67
CA PHE A 81 -2.08 -12.92 -3.35
C PHE A 81 -3.30 -12.00 -3.45
N LYS A 82 -3.24 -11.00 -4.31
CA LYS A 82 -4.27 -9.99 -4.62
C LYS A 82 -4.47 -8.91 -3.55
N TYR A 83 -5.07 -7.81 -3.98
CA TYR A 83 -5.30 -6.62 -3.14
C TYR A 83 -6.37 -6.81 -2.05
N LYS A 84 -7.41 -7.62 -2.29
CA LYS A 84 -8.45 -7.85 -1.28
C LYS A 84 -7.93 -8.57 -0.03
N PRO A 85 -7.17 -9.67 -0.14
CA PRO A 85 -6.48 -10.26 1.00
C PRO A 85 -5.50 -9.31 1.69
N LEU A 86 -4.75 -8.50 0.93
CA LEU A 86 -3.86 -7.50 1.52
C LEU A 86 -4.63 -6.48 2.37
N LYS A 87 -5.74 -5.93 1.87
CA LYS A 87 -6.60 -5.02 2.64
C LYS A 87 -7.11 -5.66 3.94
N ASN A 88 -7.59 -6.91 3.86
CA ASN A 88 -8.06 -7.65 5.03
C ASN A 88 -6.93 -7.89 6.05
N LEU A 89 -5.73 -8.21 5.57
CA LEU A 89 -4.56 -8.40 6.43
C LEU A 89 -4.21 -7.10 7.15
N LEU A 90 -4.12 -5.97 6.44
CA LEU A 90 -3.82 -4.66 7.04
C LEU A 90 -4.84 -4.26 8.10
N ILE A 91 -6.14 -4.49 7.86
CA ILE A 91 -7.19 -4.27 8.86
C ILE A 91 -6.97 -5.16 10.08
N SER A 92 -6.66 -6.44 9.88
CA SER A 92 -6.52 -7.42 10.97
C SER A 92 -5.36 -7.12 11.92
N ILE A 93 -4.34 -6.40 11.44
CA ILE A 93 -3.13 -6.07 12.22
C ILE A 93 -3.06 -4.60 12.65
N GLN A 94 -4.08 -3.78 12.37
CA GLN A 94 -4.07 -2.34 12.57
C GLN A 94 -3.78 -1.90 14.02
N ASP A 95 -4.19 -2.69 15.00
CA ASP A 95 -4.00 -2.39 16.42
C ASP A 95 -2.59 -2.72 16.94
N LYS A 96 -1.80 -3.44 16.15
CA LYS A 96 -0.45 -3.85 16.52
C LYS A 96 0.57 -2.72 16.33
N PRO A 97 1.69 -2.73 17.07
CA PRO A 97 2.82 -1.86 16.80
C PRO A 97 3.33 -2.02 15.36
N MET A 98 3.85 -0.94 14.77
CA MET A 98 4.33 -0.97 13.37
C MET A 98 5.45 -1.99 13.14
N SER A 99 6.31 -2.23 14.14
CA SER A 99 7.35 -3.29 14.08
C SER A 99 6.74 -4.68 13.95
N GLU A 100 5.70 -4.96 14.74
CA GLU A 100 4.99 -6.26 14.69
C GLU A 100 4.21 -6.40 13.37
N GLN A 101 3.60 -5.33 12.87
CA GLN A 101 2.93 -5.33 11.56
C GLN A 101 3.91 -5.70 10.44
N LYS A 102 5.13 -5.14 10.47
CA LYS A 102 6.19 -5.47 9.51
C LYS A 102 6.50 -6.97 9.52
N GLU A 103 6.73 -7.54 10.71
CA GLU A 103 7.04 -8.97 10.86
C GLU A 103 5.91 -9.88 10.36
N ILE A 104 4.65 -9.50 10.63
CA ILE A 104 3.49 -10.24 10.16
C ILE A 104 3.37 -10.17 8.63
N LEU A 105 3.52 -8.99 8.05
CA LEU A 105 3.47 -8.82 6.59
C LEU A 105 4.56 -9.62 5.88
N ASP A 106 5.77 -9.61 6.42
CA ASP A 106 6.89 -10.39 5.89
C ASP A 106 6.61 -11.90 6.00
N LYS A 107 6.22 -12.35 7.18
CA LYS A 107 5.89 -13.77 7.39
C LYS A 107 4.75 -14.26 6.48
N VAL A 108 3.69 -13.49 6.34
CA VAL A 108 2.52 -13.87 5.53
C VAL A 108 2.91 -14.01 4.06
N ILE A 109 3.71 -13.10 3.51
CA ILE A 109 4.09 -13.18 2.10
C ILE A 109 5.08 -14.31 1.84
N GLU A 110 6.01 -14.58 2.78
CA GLU A 110 6.95 -15.69 2.69
C GLU A 110 6.23 -17.04 2.79
N ASP A 111 5.30 -17.19 3.74
CA ASP A 111 4.47 -18.39 3.88
C ASP A 111 3.59 -18.59 2.62
N TRP A 112 3.06 -17.51 2.05
CA TRP A 112 2.28 -17.55 0.80
C TRP A 112 3.11 -18.00 -0.39
N ARG A 113 4.28 -17.37 -0.57
CA ARG A 113 5.19 -17.64 -1.68
C ARG A 113 5.72 -19.08 -1.66
N GLY A 114 6.05 -19.59 -0.47
CA GLY A 114 6.68 -20.92 -0.31
C GLY A 114 7.94 -21.01 -1.16
N ASP A 115 8.05 -22.07 -1.97
CA ASP A 115 9.19 -22.32 -2.84
C ASP A 115 9.13 -21.59 -4.19
N LEU A 116 8.09 -20.79 -4.45
CA LEU A 116 7.98 -20.05 -5.70
C LEU A 116 8.90 -18.83 -5.72
N PHE A 117 9.27 -18.39 -6.93
CA PHE A 117 10.10 -17.19 -7.09
C PHE A 117 9.33 -15.92 -6.73
N GLN A 118 10.05 -14.95 -6.17
CA GLN A 118 9.56 -13.58 -6.08
C GLN A 118 9.53 -12.98 -7.49
N VAL A 119 8.34 -12.52 -7.92
CA VAL A 119 8.12 -12.06 -9.30
C VAL A 119 8.43 -10.59 -9.51
N ASP A 120 8.39 -9.79 -8.43
CA ASP A 120 8.64 -8.35 -8.47
C ASP A 120 9.14 -7.84 -7.11
N ASP A 121 9.63 -6.61 -7.07
CA ASP A 121 10.08 -5.97 -5.84
C ASP A 121 8.91 -5.74 -4.88
N ILE A 122 9.04 -6.23 -3.65
CA ILE A 122 8.02 -6.08 -2.60
C ILE A 122 8.46 -4.99 -1.63
N LEU A 123 7.73 -3.88 -1.64
CA LEU A 123 7.90 -2.79 -0.71
C LEU A 123 6.55 -2.39 -0.11
N ILE A 124 6.48 -2.31 1.22
CA ILE A 124 5.36 -1.71 1.95
C ILE A 124 5.94 -0.71 2.96
N MET A 125 5.47 0.52 2.91
CA MET A 125 5.78 1.56 3.89
C MET A 125 4.51 1.88 4.66
N GLY A 126 4.56 1.77 5.98
CA GLY A 126 3.45 2.11 6.87
C GLY A 126 3.82 3.23 7.84
N VAL A 127 2.90 4.15 8.08
CA VAL A 127 3.02 5.23 9.08
C VAL A 127 1.77 5.27 9.94
N LYS A 128 1.96 5.38 11.27
CA LYS A 128 0.88 5.55 12.25
C LYS A 128 0.89 6.97 12.80
N PHE A 129 -0.26 7.61 12.84
CA PHE A 129 -0.46 8.97 13.35
C PHE A 129 -1.10 9.00 14.74
#